data_da359754d2c6080c732a51888bf09499
#
_entry.id   da359754d2c6080c732a51888bf09499
#
_cell.length_a   1.000
_cell.length_b   1.000
_cell.length_c   1.000
_cell.angle_alpha   90.00
_cell.angle_beta   90.00
_cell.angle_gamma   90.00
#
_symmetry.space_group_name_H-M   'P 1'
#
loop_
_entity.id
_entity.type
_entity.pdbx_description
1 polymer ?
#
loop_
_entity_poly.entity_id
_entity_poly.type
_entity_poly.pdbx_seq_one_letter_code
_entity_poly.pdbx_strand_id
1 'polypeptide(L)'
;MATSMSEQQWATAVAEQVRALEAAAIATDWSGAELCTSSLAALLATPPGPDRAHTEAVFMHAYQAVGRVSAAARAAHDEVRAELHQLASSRKVSAAYG
;
A
#
# COMPACT_ATOMS: atom_id res chain seq x y z
N MET A 1 -7.22 -9.06 31.37
CA MET A 1 -8.36 -8.71 30.50
C MET A 1 -7.86 -8.07 29.22
N ALA A 2 -8.15 -8.69 28.10
CA ALA A 2 -7.84 -8.07 26.83
C ALA A 2 -8.74 -6.86 26.63
N THR A 3 -8.16 -5.69 26.59
CA THR A 3 -8.90 -4.49 26.22
C THR A 3 -9.13 -4.48 24.72
N SER A 4 -10.36 -4.72 24.30
CA SER A 4 -10.70 -4.52 22.90
C SER A 4 -10.68 -3.03 22.59
N MET A 5 -10.10 -2.71 21.45
CA MET A 5 -10.11 -1.37 20.90
C MET A 5 -11.55 -0.90 20.70
N SER A 6 -11.88 0.33 21.08
CA SER A 6 -13.18 0.91 20.77
C SER A 6 -13.30 1.13 19.25
N GLU A 7 -14.53 1.25 18.74
CA GLU A 7 -14.78 1.53 17.33
C GLU A 7 -14.03 2.77 16.87
N GLN A 8 -14.03 3.82 17.68
CA GLN A 8 -13.34 5.06 17.36
C GLN A 8 -11.82 4.89 17.33
N GLN A 9 -11.25 4.16 18.30
CA GLN A 9 -9.82 3.87 18.33
C GLN A 9 -9.41 3.02 17.14
N TRP A 10 -10.20 2.04 16.78
CA TRP A 10 -9.96 1.19 15.62
C TRP A 10 -10.01 1.99 14.32
N ALA A 11 -11.05 2.81 14.13
CA ALA A 11 -11.17 3.68 12.95
C ALA A 11 -10.01 4.65 12.85
N THR A 12 -9.55 5.23 13.96
CA THR A 12 -8.40 6.12 14.01
C THR A 12 -7.13 5.37 13.64
N ALA A 13 -6.93 4.16 14.17
CA ALA A 13 -5.77 3.34 13.86
C ALA A 13 -5.72 2.98 12.38
N VAL A 14 -6.87 2.62 11.78
CA VAL A 14 -6.97 2.35 10.34
C VAL A 14 -6.63 3.60 9.53
N ALA A 15 -7.18 4.75 9.90
CA ALA A 15 -6.92 6.02 9.22
C ALA A 15 -5.43 6.41 9.28
N GLU A 16 -4.78 6.18 10.41
CA GLU A 16 -3.34 6.44 10.58
C GLU A 16 -2.51 5.55 9.68
N GLN A 17 -2.85 4.26 9.58
CA GLN A 17 -2.14 3.33 8.70
C GLN A 17 -2.38 3.67 7.22
N VAL A 18 -3.58 4.12 6.85
CA VAL A 18 -3.86 4.58 5.49
C VAL A 18 -2.98 5.78 5.14
N ARG A 19 -2.86 6.75 6.04
CA ARG A 19 -1.99 7.92 5.84
C ARG A 19 -0.52 7.53 5.73
N ALA A 20 -0.06 6.63 6.58
CA ALA A 20 1.31 6.12 6.53
C ALA A 20 1.59 5.39 5.23
N LEU A 21 0.62 4.59 4.76
CA LEU A 21 0.71 3.88 3.49
C LEU A 21 0.82 4.85 2.31
N GLU A 22 -0.01 5.87 2.27
CA GLU A 22 0.01 6.88 1.20
C GLU A 22 1.31 7.70 1.24
N ALA A 23 1.79 8.06 2.42
CA ALA A 23 3.06 8.76 2.59
C ALA A 23 4.24 7.90 2.11
N ALA A 24 4.25 6.61 2.43
CA ALA A 24 5.27 5.68 1.97
C ALA A 24 5.26 5.58 0.44
N ALA A 25 4.08 5.52 -0.16
CA ALA A 25 3.94 5.47 -1.63
C ALA A 25 4.48 6.73 -2.30
N ILE A 26 4.19 7.91 -1.74
CA ILE A 26 4.71 9.19 -2.24
C ILE A 26 6.24 9.23 -2.16
N ALA A 27 6.80 8.69 -1.07
CA ALA A 27 8.25 8.60 -0.86
C ALA A 27 8.91 7.45 -1.64
N THR A 28 8.13 6.67 -2.38
CA THR A 28 8.57 5.44 -3.07
C THR A 28 9.21 4.42 -2.11
N ASP A 29 8.79 4.45 -0.85
CA ASP A 29 9.21 3.49 0.18
C ASP A 29 8.25 2.29 0.15
N TRP A 30 8.51 1.37 -0.78
CA TRP A 30 7.64 0.21 -0.99
C TRP A 30 7.71 -0.79 0.16
N SER A 31 8.86 -0.89 0.84
CA SER A 31 9.00 -1.72 2.05
C SER A 31 8.13 -1.17 3.19
N GLY A 32 8.14 0.15 3.38
CA GLY A 32 7.27 0.82 4.34
C GLY A 32 5.80 0.65 3.98
N ALA A 33 5.46 0.75 2.70
CA ALA A 33 4.09 0.53 2.21
C ALA A 33 3.61 -0.90 2.50
N GLU A 34 4.47 -1.89 2.32
CA GLU A 34 4.18 -3.30 2.65
C GLU A 34 3.88 -3.48 4.13
N LEU A 35 4.69 -2.87 5.00
CA LEU A 35 4.47 -2.92 6.44
C LEU A 35 3.13 -2.28 6.84
N CYS A 36 2.79 -1.15 6.24
CA CYS A 36 1.52 -0.48 6.47
C CYS A 36 0.34 -1.34 6.00
N THR A 37 0.47 -2.00 4.85
CA THR A 37 -0.55 -2.92 4.33
C THR A 37 -0.76 -4.10 5.26
N SER A 38 0.32 -4.67 5.80
CA SER A 38 0.24 -5.77 6.77
C SER A 38 -0.44 -5.33 8.06
N SER A 39 -0.13 -4.12 8.55
CA SER A 39 -0.77 -3.55 9.73
C SER A 39 -2.26 -3.32 9.49
N LEU A 40 -2.62 -2.82 8.31
CA LEU A 40 -4.02 -2.64 7.90
C LEU A 40 -4.76 -3.98 7.87
N ALA A 41 -4.15 -5.00 7.27
CA ALA A 41 -4.75 -6.34 7.20
C ALA A 41 -5.05 -6.87 8.60
N ALA A 42 -4.13 -6.68 9.55
CA ALA A 42 -4.31 -7.11 10.93
C ALA A 42 -5.45 -6.35 11.60
N LEU A 43 -5.55 -5.04 11.40
CA LEU A 43 -6.63 -4.22 11.95
C LEU A 43 -7.99 -4.58 11.36
N LEU A 44 -8.05 -4.84 10.07
CA LEU A 44 -9.29 -5.16 9.36
C LEU A 44 -9.76 -6.60 9.65
N ALA A 45 -8.87 -7.47 10.09
CA ALA A 45 -9.23 -8.85 10.43
C ALA A 45 -10.14 -8.96 11.66
N THR A 46 -10.03 -8.00 12.57
CA THR A 46 -10.80 -8.01 13.82
C THR A 46 -11.46 -6.64 14.07
N PRO A 47 -12.47 -6.26 13.26
CA PRO A 47 -13.17 -5.02 13.50
C PRO A 47 -13.97 -5.09 14.80
N PRO A 48 -13.93 -4.05 15.63
CA PRO A 48 -14.69 -4.03 16.87
C PRO A 48 -16.13 -3.57 16.63
N GLY A 49 -17.03 -4.06 17.43
CA GLY A 49 -18.38 -3.56 17.53
C GLY A 49 -19.35 -4.06 16.46
N PRO A 50 -20.66 -3.87 16.69
CA PRO A 50 -21.72 -4.37 15.83
C PRO A 50 -22.15 -3.42 14.71
N ASP A 51 -21.61 -2.21 14.62
CA ASP A 51 -22.03 -1.23 13.61
C ASP A 51 -21.41 -1.57 12.24
N ARG A 52 -22.15 -2.33 11.46
CA ARG A 52 -21.73 -2.78 10.12
C ARG A 52 -21.56 -1.62 9.13
N ALA A 53 -22.43 -0.63 9.19
CA ALA A 53 -22.38 0.50 8.27
C ALA A 53 -21.08 1.28 8.44
N HIS A 54 -20.71 1.58 9.69
CA HIS A 54 -19.45 2.26 9.98
C HIS A 54 -18.24 1.41 9.61
N THR A 55 -18.28 0.13 9.98
CA THR A 55 -17.22 -0.82 9.64
C THR A 55 -17.02 -0.94 8.14
N GLU A 56 -18.10 -1.06 7.38
CA GLU A 56 -18.04 -1.15 5.92
C GLU A 56 -17.43 0.11 5.31
N ALA A 57 -17.78 1.30 5.81
CA ALA A 57 -17.20 2.56 5.35
C ALA A 57 -15.69 2.60 5.56
N VAL A 58 -15.24 2.17 6.74
CA VAL A 58 -13.79 2.09 7.06
C VAL A 58 -13.09 1.09 6.15
N PHE A 59 -13.67 -0.10 5.94
CA PHE A 59 -13.14 -1.10 5.02
C PHE A 59 -13.01 -0.55 3.59
N MET A 60 -14.05 0.09 3.10
CA MET A 60 -14.05 0.65 1.75
C MET A 60 -12.96 1.69 1.57
N HIS A 61 -12.80 2.57 2.56
CA HIS A 61 -11.75 3.60 2.54
C HIS A 61 -10.36 2.95 2.51
N ALA A 62 -10.13 1.95 3.34
CA ALA A 62 -8.85 1.24 3.40
C ALA A 62 -8.57 0.48 2.09
N TYR A 63 -9.56 -0.24 1.56
CA TYR A 63 -9.41 -0.98 0.30
C TYR A 63 -9.11 -0.05 -0.88
N GLN A 64 -9.76 1.10 -0.94
CA GLN A 64 -9.51 2.08 -1.97
C GLN A 64 -8.07 2.61 -1.89
N ALA A 65 -7.59 2.91 -0.68
CA ALA A 65 -6.22 3.37 -0.46
C ALA A 65 -5.20 2.31 -0.90
N VAL A 66 -5.40 1.07 -0.48
CA VAL A 66 -4.53 -0.06 -0.86
C VAL A 66 -4.53 -0.25 -2.38
N GLY A 67 -5.71 -0.14 -3.00
CA GLY A 67 -5.84 -0.24 -4.46
C GLY A 67 -5.04 0.84 -5.20
N ARG A 68 -5.12 2.08 -4.74
CA ARG A 68 -4.36 3.20 -5.32
C ARG A 68 -2.85 2.99 -5.17
N VAL A 69 -2.40 2.58 -3.99
CA VAL A 69 -0.99 2.35 -3.72
C VAL A 69 -0.48 1.14 -4.52
N SER A 70 -1.27 0.08 -4.64
CA SER A 70 -0.92 -1.09 -5.45
C SER A 70 -0.76 -0.72 -6.93
N ALA A 71 -1.66 0.12 -7.45
CA ALA A 71 -1.57 0.61 -8.83
C ALA A 71 -0.30 1.45 -9.04
N ALA A 72 0.02 2.33 -8.08
CA ALA A 72 1.24 3.14 -8.12
C ALA A 72 2.51 2.27 -8.07
N ALA A 73 2.51 1.23 -7.24
CA ALA A 73 3.62 0.29 -7.15
C ALA A 73 3.83 -0.47 -8.46
N ARG A 74 2.75 -0.91 -9.11
CA ARG A 74 2.82 -1.57 -10.43
C ARG A 74 3.37 -0.64 -11.49
N ALA A 75 2.91 0.61 -11.53
CA ALA A 75 3.39 1.61 -12.47
C ALA A 75 4.89 1.86 -12.29
N ALA A 76 5.36 2.01 -11.05
CA ALA A 76 6.77 2.19 -10.74
C ALA A 76 7.61 0.97 -11.15
N HIS A 77 7.10 -0.24 -10.91
CA HIS A 77 7.75 -1.48 -11.31
C HIS A 77 7.87 -1.59 -12.84
N ASP A 78 6.80 -1.27 -13.55
CA ASP A 78 6.79 -1.31 -15.02
C ASP A 78 7.75 -0.29 -15.61
N GLU A 79 7.85 0.89 -15.00
CA GLU A 79 8.80 1.93 -15.40
C GLU A 79 10.24 1.45 -15.25
N VAL A 80 10.58 0.85 -14.12
CA VAL A 80 11.90 0.27 -13.87
C VAL A 80 12.23 -0.83 -14.88
N ARG A 81 11.27 -1.69 -15.16
CA ARG A 81 11.43 -2.76 -16.16
C ARG A 81 11.70 -2.19 -17.54
N ALA A 82 11.00 -1.15 -17.94
CA ALA A 82 11.20 -0.48 -19.21
C ALA A 82 12.59 0.14 -19.29
N GLU A 83 13.05 0.81 -18.24
CA GLU A 83 14.39 1.39 -18.15
C GLU A 83 15.48 0.32 -18.26
N LEU A 84 15.32 -0.79 -17.54
CA LEU A 84 16.27 -1.91 -17.58
C LEU A 84 16.33 -2.53 -18.97
N HIS A 85 15.18 -2.67 -19.64
CA HIS A 85 15.10 -3.19 -20.98
C HIS A 85 15.81 -2.26 -21.98
N GLN A 86 15.63 -0.96 -21.81
CA GLN A 86 16.30 0.06 -22.61
C GLN A 86 17.81 0.02 -22.45
N LEU A 87 18.30 -0.12 -21.21
CA LEU A 87 19.74 -0.25 -20.93
C LEU A 87 20.32 -1.51 -21.57
N ALA A 88 19.62 -2.63 -21.49
CA ALA A 88 20.04 -3.89 -22.11
C ALA A 88 20.13 -3.74 -23.63
N SER A 89 19.15 -3.08 -24.25
CA SER A 89 19.16 -2.81 -25.70
C SER A 89 20.32 -1.88 -26.10
N SER A 90 20.58 -0.83 -25.32
CA SER A 90 21.69 0.09 -25.55
C SER A 90 23.03 -0.62 -25.48
N ARG A 91 23.20 -1.54 -24.51
CA ARG A 91 24.44 -2.34 -24.38
C ARG A 91 24.65 -3.25 -25.59
N LYS A 92 23.58 -3.87 -26.08
CA LYS A 92 23.65 -4.72 -27.29
C LYS A 92 24.09 -3.91 -28.52
N VAL A 93 23.53 -2.72 -28.69
CA VAL A 93 23.88 -1.83 -29.80
C VAL A 93 25.34 -1.39 -29.68
N SER A 94 25.79 -0.96 -28.49
CA SER A 94 27.17 -0.59 -28.25
C SER A 94 28.14 -1.73 -28.53
N ALA A 95 27.81 -2.95 -28.09
CA ALA A 95 28.62 -4.13 -28.33
C ALA A 95 28.72 -4.46 -29.82
N ALA A 96 27.65 -4.23 -30.58
CA ALA A 96 27.62 -4.47 -32.03
C ALA A 96 28.50 -3.48 -32.82
N TYR A 97 28.60 -2.23 -32.34
CA TYR A 97 29.35 -1.17 -32.98
C TYR A 97 30.75 -0.95 -32.38
N GLY A 98 30.97 -1.50 -31.23
CA GLY A 98 32.23 -1.38 -30.53
C GLY A 98 33.12 -2.55 -30.72
#